data_1a3d46630209d4653e39b5753b839217
#
_entry.id   1a3d46630209d4653e39b5753b839217
#
_cell.length_a   1.000
_cell.length_b   1.000
_cell.length_c   1.000
_cell.angle_alpha   90.00
_cell.angle_beta   90.00
_cell.angle_gamma   90.00
#
_symmetry.space_group_name_H-M   'P 1'
#
loop_
_entity.id
_entity.type
_entity.pdbx_description
1 polymer ?
#
loop_
_entity_poly.entity_id
_entity_poly.type
_entity_poly.pdbx_seq_one_letter_code
_entity_poly.pdbx_strand_id
1 'polypeptide(L)'
;MNNDIKKYTTPSGKKRYGFNLYVGVDETTGHSIQIRKQGYRSKKEAQEAYLNYQLKIIKGEYIPESKGHITFNKLYEMWLKIYRETVKTSTYATTIRYFDDHILKQLGNKYIDKLTVLDCQKAVNIWFNDAPKTYKRFMRYTNNVLNYGINNLELISKNPMNKVIPPKAKNEPKPFTDFYSKDELNIFLRDAKEYNFKYFVFFRLLAYSGMRKGECLALKWSDIDFKNNTIDINKDVTVGLNNELYEDTPKTENSFRTLDMDATTMEYLKEWRLKQQREMFKLGINFLSNDNLLFSTINNGYLSMSKPRQWNVAICKKYDLRRIKIHGFRHTHASLLFEAGASMNEVKARLGHADINTTMNIYTHVTDDQKKDTANKLVRLLEGK
;
A
#
# COMPACT_ATOMS: atom_id res chain seq x y z
N MET A 1 11.14 26.92 53.83
CA MET A 1 12.23 25.96 53.54
C MET A 1 11.58 24.61 53.35
N ASN A 2 11.60 24.04 52.13
CA ASN A 2 10.83 22.86 51.76
C ASN A 2 11.26 21.59 52.51
N ASN A 3 10.31 21.01 53.25
CA ASN A 3 10.44 19.77 54.03
C ASN A 3 10.40 18.49 53.17
N ASP A 4 10.57 18.61 51.85
CA ASP A 4 10.34 17.48 50.91
C ASP A 4 11.51 16.50 50.82
N ILE A 5 12.70 16.85 51.36
CA ILE A 5 13.88 16.02 51.33
C ILE A 5 14.00 15.22 52.62
N LYS A 6 13.80 13.90 52.52
CA LYS A 6 13.87 12.98 53.64
C LYS A 6 15.23 12.33 53.73
N LYS A 7 15.80 12.27 54.96
CA LYS A 7 17.00 11.51 55.29
C LYS A 7 16.60 10.07 55.69
N TYR A 8 17.29 9.10 55.19
CA TYR A 8 17.08 7.70 55.58
C TYR A 8 18.44 6.97 55.71
N THR A 9 18.45 5.80 56.36
CA THR A 9 19.61 4.96 56.52
C THR A 9 19.39 3.69 55.66
N THR A 10 20.38 3.34 54.86
CA THR A 10 20.35 2.10 54.05
C THR A 10 20.56 0.86 54.97
N PRO A 11 20.21 -0.36 54.55
CA PRO A 11 20.50 -1.57 55.28
C PRO A 11 21.99 -1.76 55.61
N SER A 12 22.88 -1.15 54.80
CA SER A 12 24.35 -1.13 55.05
C SER A 12 24.81 -0.02 55.99
N GLY A 13 23.91 0.66 56.73
CA GLY A 13 24.22 1.69 57.71
C GLY A 13 24.59 3.07 57.15
N LYS A 14 24.58 3.25 55.84
CA LYS A 14 24.96 4.56 55.22
C LYS A 14 23.76 5.53 55.20
N LYS A 15 23.99 6.76 55.62
CA LYS A 15 23.01 7.87 55.55
C LYS A 15 22.86 8.28 54.09
N ARG A 16 21.59 8.40 53.64
CA ARG A 16 21.20 8.83 52.28
C ARG A 16 20.02 9.82 52.35
N TYR A 17 19.78 10.52 51.23
CA TYR A 17 18.71 11.48 51.09
C TYR A 17 17.87 11.10 49.88
N GLY A 18 16.60 11.48 49.93
CA GLY A 18 15.65 11.27 48.85
C GLY A 18 14.48 12.24 48.96
N PHE A 19 13.66 12.33 47.90
CA PHE A 19 12.48 13.15 47.87
C PHE A 19 11.31 12.51 47.15
N ASN A 20 10.11 12.98 47.44
CA ASN A 20 8.90 12.75 46.67
C ASN A 20 8.42 14.10 46.11
N LEU A 21 8.18 14.19 44.83
CA LEU A 21 7.65 15.35 44.15
C LEU A 21 6.33 15.00 43.48
N TYR A 22 5.25 15.72 43.81
CA TYR A 22 3.97 15.56 43.14
C TYR A 22 3.99 16.26 41.79
N VAL A 23 3.53 15.60 40.74
CA VAL A 23 3.53 16.08 39.35
C VAL A 23 2.13 16.46 38.89
N GLY A 24 1.10 15.74 39.36
CA GLY A 24 -0.28 15.91 38.93
C GLY A 24 -1.08 14.61 39.03
N VAL A 25 -2.19 14.56 38.34
CA VAL A 25 -3.04 13.36 38.21
C VAL A 25 -2.98 12.89 36.76
N ASP A 26 -2.84 11.58 36.55
CA ASP A 26 -2.96 10.97 35.22
C ASP A 26 -4.42 11.04 34.77
N GLU A 27 -4.71 11.83 33.76
CA GLU A 27 -6.06 12.04 33.22
C GLU A 27 -6.70 10.75 32.68
N THR A 28 -5.87 9.75 32.32
CA THR A 28 -6.35 8.46 31.78
C THR A 28 -6.71 7.45 32.84
N THR A 29 -6.01 7.48 33.99
CA THR A 29 -6.17 6.50 35.06
C THR A 29 -6.73 7.08 36.36
N GLY A 30 -6.76 8.41 36.51
CA GLY A 30 -7.18 9.10 37.74
C GLY A 30 -6.18 8.98 38.90
N HIS A 31 -5.04 8.32 38.68
CA HIS A 31 -4.03 8.15 39.75
C HIS A 31 -3.07 9.31 39.85
N SER A 32 -2.65 9.64 41.10
CA SER A 32 -1.64 10.69 41.35
C SER A 32 -0.26 10.25 40.80
N ILE A 33 0.37 11.15 40.04
CA ILE A 33 1.73 10.95 39.52
C ILE A 33 2.71 11.58 40.51
N GLN A 34 3.62 10.77 41.01
CA GLN A 34 4.67 11.21 41.95
C GLN A 34 6.04 10.74 41.49
N ILE A 35 7.04 11.63 41.57
CA ILE A 35 8.45 11.31 41.35
C ILE A 35 9.05 10.95 42.71
N ARG A 36 9.48 9.71 42.88
CA ARG A 36 10.24 9.24 44.02
C ARG A 36 11.69 8.99 43.61
N LYS A 37 12.62 9.79 44.15
CA LYS A 37 14.06 9.59 43.92
C LYS A 37 14.79 9.44 45.25
N GLN A 38 15.74 8.51 45.32
CA GLN A 38 16.48 8.14 46.51
C GLN A 38 17.94 7.87 46.17
N GLY A 39 18.80 7.78 47.18
CA GLY A 39 20.20 7.37 47.01
C GLY A 39 21.25 8.52 47.04
N TYR A 40 20.80 9.75 47.16
CA TYR A 40 21.70 10.91 47.18
C TYR A 40 22.63 10.90 48.42
N ARG A 41 23.88 11.30 48.23
CA ARG A 41 24.90 11.24 49.26
C ARG A 41 24.81 12.42 50.24
N SER A 42 24.29 13.56 49.77
CA SER A 42 24.12 14.78 50.57
C SER A 42 22.75 15.37 50.40
N LYS A 43 22.31 16.21 51.37
CA LYS A 43 21.07 16.98 51.32
C LYS A 43 21.08 17.98 50.14
N LYS A 44 22.26 18.58 49.87
CA LYS A 44 22.48 19.51 48.78
C LYS A 44 22.25 18.87 47.40
N GLU A 45 22.84 17.68 47.17
CA GLU A 45 22.68 16.91 45.94
C GLU A 45 21.19 16.55 45.70
N ALA A 46 20.50 16.12 46.76
CA ALA A 46 19.06 15.83 46.66
C ALA A 46 18.21 17.08 46.34
N GLN A 47 18.64 18.22 46.87
CA GLN A 47 17.96 19.50 46.66
C GLN A 47 18.15 20.05 45.24
N GLU A 48 19.33 19.96 44.69
CA GLU A 48 19.66 20.30 43.32
C GLU A 48 18.87 19.39 42.32
N ALA A 49 18.81 18.10 42.58
CA ALA A 49 18.01 17.17 41.80
C ALA A 49 16.52 17.50 41.88
N TYR A 50 15.99 17.80 43.06
CA TYR A 50 14.60 18.21 43.29
C TYR A 50 14.24 19.46 42.46
N LEU A 51 15.04 20.51 42.51
CA LEU A 51 14.86 21.73 41.75
C LEU A 51 14.91 21.49 40.22
N ASN A 52 15.82 20.62 39.76
CA ASN A 52 15.89 20.27 38.36
C ASN A 52 14.62 19.56 37.88
N TYR A 53 14.04 18.64 38.67
CA TYR A 53 12.77 18.03 38.34
C TYR A 53 11.61 19.03 38.36
N GLN A 54 11.57 19.96 39.32
CA GLN A 54 10.57 21.01 39.34
C GLN A 54 10.64 21.91 38.09
N LEU A 55 11.84 22.33 37.70
CA LEU A 55 12.04 23.11 36.47
C LEU A 55 11.58 22.39 35.23
N LYS A 56 11.84 21.09 35.12
CA LYS A 56 11.35 20.24 33.99
C LYS A 56 9.82 20.15 33.95
N ILE A 57 9.18 20.07 35.13
CA ILE A 57 7.71 20.02 35.21
C ILE A 57 7.13 21.38 34.80
N ILE A 58 7.66 22.50 35.32
CA ILE A 58 7.19 23.87 35.02
C ILE A 58 7.36 24.16 33.51
N LYS A 59 8.44 23.69 32.89
CA LYS A 59 8.70 23.84 31.44
C LYS A 59 7.92 22.87 30.55
N GLY A 60 7.13 21.95 31.14
CA GLY A 60 6.45 20.90 30.38
C GLY A 60 7.40 19.82 29.78
N GLU A 61 8.68 19.82 30.19
CA GLU A 61 9.70 18.88 29.68
C GLU A 61 9.74 17.56 30.46
N TYR A 62 8.98 17.46 31.56
CA TYR A 62 8.92 16.22 32.36
C TYR A 62 7.89 15.25 31.82
N ILE A 63 8.37 14.11 31.31
CA ILE A 63 7.53 12.96 30.94
C ILE A 63 7.60 11.95 32.07
N PRO A 64 6.48 11.62 32.76
CA PRO A 64 6.48 10.61 33.82
C PRO A 64 6.98 9.26 33.29
N GLU A 65 7.89 8.62 34.06
CA GLU A 65 8.40 7.28 33.71
C GLU A 65 7.26 6.25 33.53
N SER A 66 6.13 6.45 34.21
CA SER A 66 4.91 5.64 34.07
C SER A 66 4.13 5.90 32.78
N LYS A 67 4.17 7.11 32.20
CA LYS A 67 3.45 7.44 30.96
C LYS A 67 3.96 6.68 29.74
N GLY A 68 5.26 6.44 29.63
CA GLY A 68 5.87 5.73 28.50
C GLY A 68 5.99 4.22 28.70
N HIS A 69 5.58 3.68 29.86
CA HIS A 69 5.75 2.25 30.16
C HIS A 69 4.63 1.40 29.57
N ILE A 70 4.40 1.55 28.27
CA ILE A 70 3.49 0.72 27.48
C ILE A 70 4.28 -0.01 26.40
N THR A 71 3.73 -1.13 25.94
CA THR A 71 4.35 -1.88 24.84
C THR A 71 4.12 -1.17 23.50
N PHE A 72 4.96 -1.45 22.52
CA PHE A 72 4.78 -0.99 21.16
C PHE A 72 3.43 -1.46 20.58
N ASN A 73 3.00 -2.69 20.91
CA ASN A 73 1.68 -3.19 20.52
C ASN A 73 0.56 -2.30 21.06
N LYS A 74 0.65 -1.88 22.33
CA LYS A 74 -0.38 -1.00 22.92
C LYS A 74 -0.41 0.36 22.25
N LEU A 75 0.74 0.94 21.95
CA LEU A 75 0.84 2.19 21.20
C LEU A 75 0.28 2.03 19.77
N TYR A 76 0.56 0.92 19.11
CA TYR A 76 0.00 0.59 17.80
C TYR A 76 -1.53 0.52 17.82
N GLU A 77 -2.13 -0.16 18.82
CA GLU A 77 -3.59 -0.22 18.98
C GLU A 77 -4.24 1.17 19.11
N MET A 78 -3.60 2.07 19.85
CA MET A 78 -4.07 3.44 20.02
C MET A 78 -3.98 4.22 18.69
N TRP A 79 -2.83 4.11 18.00
CA TRP A 79 -2.63 4.73 16.70
C TRP A 79 -3.58 4.17 15.64
N LEU A 80 -3.82 2.86 15.64
CA LEU A 80 -4.62 2.16 14.63
C LEU A 80 -6.09 2.64 14.62
N LYS A 81 -6.64 3.00 15.78
CA LYS A 81 -8.01 3.54 15.90
C LYS A 81 -8.16 4.85 15.12
N ILE A 82 -7.19 5.76 15.26
CA ILE A 82 -7.20 7.05 14.56
C ILE A 82 -6.86 6.87 13.09
N TYR A 83 -5.88 6.01 12.79
CA TYR A 83 -5.45 5.73 11.42
C TYR A 83 -6.58 5.18 10.54
N ARG A 84 -7.51 4.42 11.10
CA ARG A 84 -8.68 3.89 10.40
C ARG A 84 -9.47 4.97 9.68
N GLU A 85 -9.67 6.11 10.34
CA GLU A 85 -10.48 7.23 9.80
C GLU A 85 -9.73 8.05 8.74
N THR A 86 -8.42 7.82 8.56
CA THR A 86 -7.58 8.60 7.64
C THR A 86 -7.30 7.90 6.31
N VAL A 87 -7.68 6.64 6.16
CA VAL A 87 -7.33 5.83 4.99
C VAL A 87 -8.49 4.97 4.51
N LYS A 88 -8.44 4.56 3.23
CA LYS A 88 -9.40 3.59 2.67
C LYS A 88 -9.27 2.22 3.34
N THR A 89 -10.37 1.49 3.42
CA THR A 89 -10.45 0.14 4.04
C THR A 89 -9.40 -0.83 3.50
N SER A 90 -9.10 -0.81 2.20
CA SER A 90 -8.06 -1.66 1.60
C SER A 90 -6.64 -1.33 2.07
N THR A 91 -6.36 -0.04 2.29
CA THR A 91 -5.08 0.40 2.86
C THR A 91 -4.99 0.02 4.33
N TYR A 92 -6.06 0.22 5.09
CA TYR A 92 -6.17 -0.18 6.48
C TYR A 92 -5.94 -1.69 6.66
N ALA A 93 -6.64 -2.53 5.89
CA ALA A 93 -6.48 -3.99 5.92
C ALA A 93 -5.06 -4.44 5.57
N THR A 94 -4.41 -3.78 4.59
CA THR A 94 -3.02 -4.06 4.23
C THR A 94 -2.06 -3.65 5.35
N THR A 95 -2.34 -2.53 6.01
CA THR A 95 -1.52 -2.03 7.12
C THR A 95 -1.57 -2.98 8.31
N ILE A 96 -2.75 -3.46 8.69
CA ILE A 96 -2.92 -4.47 9.76
C ILE A 96 -2.05 -5.70 9.44
N ARG A 97 -2.12 -6.25 8.22
CA ARG A 97 -1.30 -7.41 7.83
C ARG A 97 0.20 -7.14 7.95
N TYR A 98 0.67 -5.94 7.62
CA TYR A 98 2.08 -5.60 7.81
C TYR A 98 2.49 -5.59 9.29
N PHE A 99 1.61 -5.14 10.17
CA PHE A 99 1.86 -5.17 11.61
C PHE A 99 1.85 -6.61 12.13
N ASP A 100 0.80 -7.38 11.85
CA ASP A 100 0.63 -8.74 12.38
C ASP A 100 1.70 -9.70 11.85
N ASP A 101 2.00 -9.65 10.55
CA ASP A 101 2.92 -10.59 9.92
C ASP A 101 4.40 -10.26 10.18
N HIS A 102 4.74 -8.97 10.38
CA HIS A 102 6.14 -8.54 10.42
C HIS A 102 6.47 -7.63 11.60
N ILE A 103 5.75 -6.51 11.82
CA ILE A 103 6.20 -5.46 12.73
C ILE A 103 6.04 -5.90 14.19
N LEU A 104 4.87 -6.38 14.57
CA LEU A 104 4.57 -6.78 15.95
C LEU A 104 5.36 -8.00 16.40
N LYS A 105 5.71 -8.90 15.49
CA LYS A 105 6.57 -10.06 15.81
C LYS A 105 7.94 -9.65 16.35
N GLN A 106 8.48 -8.50 15.91
CA GLN A 106 9.80 -8.02 16.30
C GLN A 106 9.74 -6.97 17.42
N LEU A 107 8.76 -6.09 17.40
CA LEU A 107 8.70 -4.93 18.27
C LEU A 107 7.51 -4.93 19.24
N GLY A 108 6.48 -5.75 19.01
CA GLY A 108 5.19 -5.70 19.72
C GLY A 108 5.31 -5.73 21.25
N ASN A 109 6.14 -6.61 21.77
CA ASN A 109 6.34 -6.80 23.22
C ASN A 109 7.40 -5.86 23.83
N LYS A 110 8.03 -4.99 23.03
CA LYS A 110 9.02 -4.04 23.54
C LYS A 110 8.33 -2.84 24.18
N TYR A 111 8.80 -2.44 25.35
CA TYR A 111 8.36 -1.18 25.98
C TYR A 111 8.93 0.00 25.21
N ILE A 112 8.09 0.99 24.88
CA ILE A 112 8.47 2.11 24.01
C ILE A 112 9.51 3.03 24.65
N ASP A 113 9.50 3.18 25.97
CA ASP A 113 10.47 3.94 26.76
C ASP A 113 11.87 3.28 26.81
N LYS A 114 11.93 1.97 26.57
CA LYS A 114 13.17 1.18 26.54
C LYS A 114 13.61 0.77 25.14
N LEU A 115 12.82 1.13 24.11
CA LEU A 115 13.12 0.76 22.74
C LEU A 115 14.37 1.50 22.24
N THR A 116 15.37 0.73 21.85
CA THR A 116 16.68 1.24 21.40
C THR A 116 16.80 1.28 19.87
N VAL A 117 17.76 2.07 19.37
CA VAL A 117 18.14 2.05 17.95
C VAL A 117 18.58 0.66 17.52
N LEU A 118 19.28 -0.08 18.41
CA LEU A 118 19.73 -1.44 18.12
C LEU A 118 18.57 -2.42 17.94
N ASP A 119 17.50 -2.31 18.76
CA ASP A 119 16.29 -3.13 18.59
C ASP A 119 15.62 -2.86 17.24
N CYS A 120 15.50 -1.59 16.88
CA CYS A 120 14.94 -1.18 15.59
C CYS A 120 15.79 -1.64 14.41
N GLN A 121 17.13 -1.55 14.52
CA GLN A 121 18.05 -2.01 13.47
C GLN A 121 17.96 -3.53 13.27
N LYS A 122 17.89 -4.31 14.36
CA LYS A 122 17.69 -5.77 14.28
C LYS A 122 16.37 -6.11 13.56
N ALA A 123 15.27 -5.45 13.93
CA ALA A 123 13.97 -5.64 13.29
C ALA A 123 14.04 -5.32 11.78
N VAL A 124 14.65 -4.21 11.40
CA VAL A 124 14.81 -3.80 10.00
C VAL A 124 15.66 -4.78 9.20
N ASN A 125 16.72 -5.33 9.77
CA ASN A 125 17.56 -6.34 9.12
C ASN A 125 16.77 -7.64 8.87
N ILE A 126 15.94 -8.08 9.82
CA ILE A 126 15.03 -9.22 9.65
C ILE A 126 14.01 -8.93 8.53
N TRP A 127 13.34 -7.77 8.58
CA TRP A 127 12.38 -7.39 7.55
C TRP A 127 13.02 -7.29 6.15
N PHE A 128 14.27 -6.83 6.06
CA PHE A 128 15.00 -6.78 4.80
C PHE A 128 15.25 -8.18 4.23
N ASN A 129 15.59 -9.16 5.05
CA ASN A 129 15.80 -10.54 4.63
C ASN A 129 14.49 -11.21 4.18
N ASP A 130 13.42 -11.01 4.96
CA ASP A 130 12.12 -11.66 4.71
C ASP A 130 11.36 -11.01 3.55
N ALA A 131 11.41 -9.67 3.46
CA ALA A 131 10.62 -8.89 2.51
C ALA A 131 11.42 -7.69 1.93
N PRO A 132 12.49 -7.93 1.14
CA PRO A 132 13.43 -6.89 0.69
C PRO A 132 12.79 -5.78 -0.15
N LYS A 133 11.64 -6.04 -0.78
CA LYS A 133 10.88 -5.03 -1.55
C LYS A 133 9.91 -4.20 -0.70
N THR A 134 9.59 -4.66 0.51
CA THR A 134 8.50 -4.09 1.33
C THR A 134 9.00 -3.51 2.65
N TYR A 135 10.17 -3.94 3.14
CA TYR A 135 10.71 -3.56 4.47
C TYR A 135 10.73 -2.05 4.74
N LYS A 136 10.95 -1.21 3.72
CA LYS A 136 10.89 0.26 3.86
C LYS A 136 9.49 0.76 4.24
N ARG A 137 8.43 0.04 3.83
CA ARG A 137 7.06 0.33 4.26
C ARG A 137 6.87 0.00 5.74
N PHE A 138 7.44 -1.13 6.20
CA PHE A 138 7.40 -1.50 7.63
C PHE A 138 8.12 -0.45 8.48
N MET A 139 9.31 0.00 8.05
CA MET A 139 10.02 1.12 8.70
C MET A 139 9.15 2.37 8.80
N ARG A 140 8.51 2.76 7.68
CA ARG A 140 7.63 3.96 7.64
C ARG A 140 6.46 3.83 8.59
N TYR A 141 5.78 2.68 8.64
CA TYR A 141 4.67 2.46 9.55
C TYR A 141 5.12 2.43 11.02
N THR A 142 6.26 1.81 11.32
CA THR A 142 6.85 1.86 12.66
C THR A 142 7.17 3.30 13.08
N ASN A 143 7.74 4.09 12.16
CA ASN A 143 7.98 5.53 12.38
C ASN A 143 6.68 6.28 12.69
N ASN A 144 5.61 6.03 11.96
CA ASN A 144 4.32 6.69 12.16
C ASN A 144 3.77 6.41 13.57
N VAL A 145 3.83 5.16 14.03
CA VAL A 145 3.38 4.77 15.37
C VAL A 145 4.23 5.43 16.46
N LEU A 146 5.55 5.42 16.32
CA LEU A 146 6.44 6.04 17.31
C LEU A 146 6.29 7.58 17.32
N ASN A 147 6.14 8.20 16.17
CA ASN A 147 5.90 9.64 16.08
C ASN A 147 4.53 10.03 16.68
N TYR A 148 3.52 9.18 16.57
CA TYR A 148 2.25 9.38 17.26
C TYR A 148 2.44 9.35 18.78
N GLY A 149 3.28 8.45 19.29
CA GLY A 149 3.66 8.41 20.71
C GLY A 149 4.40 9.66 21.19
N ILE A 150 5.16 10.33 20.30
CA ILE A 150 5.86 11.58 20.60
C ILE A 150 4.92 12.79 20.51
N ASN A 151 4.30 12.96 19.34
CA ASN A 151 3.66 14.22 18.97
C ASN A 151 2.22 14.37 19.51
N ASN A 152 1.53 13.23 19.69
CA ASN A 152 0.12 13.26 20.08
C ASN A 152 -0.10 12.82 21.53
N LEU A 153 0.73 11.91 22.04
CA LEU A 153 0.56 11.35 23.38
C LEU A 153 1.66 11.76 24.36
N GLU A 154 2.76 12.33 23.87
CA GLU A 154 3.92 12.75 24.69
C GLU A 154 4.46 11.62 25.59
N LEU A 155 4.40 10.37 25.12
CA LEU A 155 4.82 9.18 25.87
C LEU A 155 6.33 8.95 25.84
N ILE A 156 6.99 9.36 24.75
CA ILE A 156 8.42 9.25 24.52
C ILE A 156 8.95 10.54 23.87
N SER A 157 10.20 10.90 24.16
CA SER A 157 10.80 12.14 23.64
C SER A 157 11.60 11.95 22.35
N LYS A 158 11.91 10.70 21.96
CA LYS A 158 12.76 10.40 20.80
C LYS A 158 12.25 9.16 20.07
N ASN A 159 12.37 9.19 18.75
CA ASN A 159 12.06 8.05 17.90
C ASN A 159 13.36 7.32 17.53
N PRO A 160 13.61 6.10 18.05
CA PRO A 160 14.84 5.36 17.76
C PRO A 160 14.92 4.93 16.29
N MET A 161 13.80 4.78 15.58
CA MET A 161 13.77 4.40 14.17
C MET A 161 14.41 5.46 13.26
N ASN A 162 14.43 6.73 13.65
CA ASN A 162 15.04 7.81 12.86
C ASN A 162 16.56 7.64 12.65
N LYS A 163 17.23 6.88 13.52
CA LYS A 163 18.68 6.63 13.45
C LYS A 163 19.03 5.28 12.83
N VAL A 164 18.04 4.50 12.40
CA VAL A 164 18.23 3.21 11.75
C VAL A 164 18.77 3.40 10.34
N ILE A 165 19.81 2.64 10.00
CA ILE A 165 20.40 2.64 8.65
C ILE A 165 19.71 1.54 7.81
N PRO A 166 18.92 1.91 6.79
CA PRO A 166 18.25 0.92 5.96
C PRO A 166 19.26 0.15 5.09
N PRO A 167 19.22 -1.20 5.10
CA PRO A 167 20.06 -2.01 4.23
C PRO A 167 19.82 -1.66 2.75
N LYS A 168 20.87 -1.71 1.94
CA LYS A 168 20.77 -1.52 0.48
C LYS A 168 20.75 -2.88 -0.20
N ALA A 169 19.71 -3.17 -0.98
CA ALA A 169 19.74 -4.28 -1.91
C ALA A 169 20.77 -3.98 -3.01
N LYS A 170 21.60 -4.95 -3.37
CA LYS A 170 22.41 -4.90 -4.60
C LYS A 170 21.43 -5.11 -5.78
N ASN A 171 20.77 -4.04 -6.20
CA ASN A 171 19.90 -4.08 -7.36
C ASN A 171 20.71 -3.67 -8.58
N GLU A 172 21.03 -4.62 -9.45
CA GLU A 172 21.34 -4.29 -10.84
C GLU A 172 20.05 -3.80 -11.52
N PRO A 173 20.06 -2.70 -12.28
CA PRO A 173 18.91 -2.26 -13.03
C PRO A 173 18.54 -3.38 -14.02
N LYS A 174 17.40 -4.02 -13.79
CA LYS A 174 16.85 -5.00 -14.73
C LYS A 174 16.07 -4.27 -15.80
N PRO A 175 16.24 -4.61 -17.09
CA PRO A 175 15.43 -4.05 -18.14
C PRO A 175 13.94 -4.27 -17.83
N PHE A 176 13.12 -3.26 -18.14
CA PHE A 176 11.68 -3.34 -17.96
C PHE A 176 11.09 -4.18 -19.10
N THR A 177 10.81 -5.45 -18.81
CA THR A 177 10.31 -6.44 -19.79
C THR A 177 8.90 -6.94 -19.47
N ASP A 178 8.18 -6.29 -18.54
CA ASP A 178 6.86 -6.75 -18.09
C ASP A 178 5.73 -6.21 -19.00
N PHE A 179 5.89 -6.37 -20.31
CA PHE A 179 4.88 -6.08 -21.33
C PHE A 179 5.12 -6.96 -22.57
N TYR A 180 4.12 -7.10 -23.44
CA TYR A 180 4.19 -7.83 -24.71
C TYR A 180 4.46 -6.87 -25.88
N SER A 181 5.21 -7.33 -26.88
CA SER A 181 5.18 -6.73 -28.21
C SER A 181 3.81 -6.98 -28.88
N LYS A 182 3.55 -6.31 -30.02
CA LYS A 182 2.35 -6.54 -30.82
C LYS A 182 2.18 -8.02 -31.19
N ASP A 183 3.25 -8.67 -31.64
CA ASP A 183 3.20 -10.07 -32.08
C ASP A 183 2.98 -11.01 -30.91
N GLU A 184 3.69 -10.81 -29.79
CA GLU A 184 3.50 -11.58 -28.56
C GLU A 184 2.08 -11.47 -28.02
N LEU A 185 1.49 -10.27 -28.05
CA LEU A 185 0.11 -10.05 -27.63
C LEU A 185 -0.88 -10.79 -28.54
N ASN A 186 -0.69 -10.73 -29.86
CA ASN A 186 -1.54 -11.43 -30.83
C ASN A 186 -1.49 -12.95 -30.63
N ILE A 187 -0.31 -13.52 -30.43
CA ILE A 187 -0.12 -14.93 -30.14
C ILE A 187 -0.82 -15.30 -28.82
N PHE A 188 -0.58 -14.53 -27.75
CA PHE A 188 -1.22 -14.77 -26.46
C PHE A 188 -2.75 -14.74 -26.55
N LEU A 189 -3.33 -13.76 -27.25
CA LEU A 189 -4.79 -13.63 -27.38
C LEU A 189 -5.40 -14.75 -28.23
N ARG A 190 -4.72 -15.18 -29.32
CA ARG A 190 -5.13 -16.33 -30.13
C ARG A 190 -5.21 -17.58 -29.26
N ASP A 191 -4.16 -17.87 -28.51
CA ASP A 191 -4.02 -19.08 -27.71
C ASP A 191 -4.95 -19.03 -26.47
N ALA A 192 -5.16 -17.85 -25.91
CA ALA A 192 -6.16 -17.63 -24.85
C ALA A 192 -7.59 -17.92 -25.34
N LYS A 193 -7.93 -17.52 -26.59
CA LYS A 193 -9.25 -17.78 -27.21
C LYS A 193 -9.50 -19.26 -27.42
N GLU A 194 -8.47 -20.00 -27.85
CA GLU A 194 -8.52 -21.46 -28.00
C GLU A 194 -8.63 -22.15 -26.63
N TYR A 195 -7.91 -21.67 -25.63
CA TYR A 195 -7.92 -22.24 -24.29
C TYR A 195 -9.26 -22.08 -23.58
N ASN A 196 -9.79 -20.85 -23.53
CA ASN A 196 -11.06 -20.53 -22.88
C ASN A 196 -11.56 -19.12 -23.28
N PHE A 197 -12.76 -19.05 -23.82
CA PHE A 197 -13.33 -17.79 -24.33
C PHE A 197 -13.49 -16.71 -23.27
N LYS A 198 -13.88 -17.05 -22.01
CA LYS A 198 -13.97 -16.11 -20.87
C LYS A 198 -12.61 -15.47 -20.59
N TYR A 199 -11.54 -16.28 -20.59
CA TYR A 199 -10.19 -15.80 -20.32
C TYR A 199 -9.68 -14.90 -21.43
N PHE A 200 -9.95 -15.30 -22.70
CA PHE A 200 -9.64 -14.47 -23.86
C PHE A 200 -10.28 -13.09 -23.76
N VAL A 201 -11.61 -13.03 -23.50
CA VAL A 201 -12.33 -11.76 -23.41
C VAL A 201 -11.76 -10.89 -22.27
N PHE A 202 -11.43 -11.49 -21.13
CA PHE A 202 -10.83 -10.77 -20.01
C PHE A 202 -9.46 -10.15 -20.41
N PHE A 203 -8.56 -10.92 -21.00
CA PHE A 203 -7.23 -10.43 -21.37
C PHE A 203 -7.26 -9.46 -22.56
N ARG A 204 -8.16 -9.69 -23.53
CA ARG A 204 -8.40 -8.75 -24.61
C ARG A 204 -8.88 -7.42 -24.05
N LEU A 205 -9.85 -7.44 -23.14
CA LEU A 205 -10.35 -6.23 -22.52
C LEU A 205 -9.25 -5.46 -21.79
N LEU A 206 -8.41 -6.14 -21.00
CA LEU A 206 -7.25 -5.51 -20.34
C LEU A 206 -6.27 -4.88 -21.35
N ALA A 207 -5.94 -5.61 -22.43
CA ALA A 207 -4.97 -5.17 -23.41
C ALA A 207 -5.46 -4.00 -24.28
N TYR A 208 -6.75 -3.96 -24.62
CA TYR A 208 -7.33 -2.97 -25.53
C TYR A 208 -7.90 -1.74 -24.81
N SER A 209 -8.17 -1.82 -23.52
CA SER A 209 -8.64 -0.69 -22.71
C SER A 209 -7.56 -0.08 -21.82
N GLY A 210 -6.54 -0.87 -21.45
CA GLY A 210 -5.54 -0.48 -20.48
C GLY A 210 -6.07 -0.33 -19.04
N MET A 211 -7.29 -0.78 -18.75
CA MET A 211 -7.87 -0.71 -17.40
C MET A 211 -7.10 -1.54 -16.37
N ARG A 212 -7.25 -1.19 -15.09
CA ARG A 212 -6.68 -1.99 -13.99
C ARG A 212 -7.44 -3.30 -13.83
N LYS A 213 -6.75 -4.31 -13.31
CA LYS A 213 -7.37 -5.63 -13.05
C LYS A 213 -8.64 -5.53 -12.20
N GLY A 214 -8.63 -4.73 -11.15
CA GLY A 214 -9.77 -4.57 -10.27
C GLY A 214 -10.92 -3.82 -10.93
N GLU A 215 -10.63 -2.80 -11.76
CA GLU A 215 -11.61 -2.12 -12.60
C GLU A 215 -12.30 -3.13 -13.53
N CYS A 216 -11.53 -3.99 -14.21
CA CYS A 216 -12.06 -5.02 -15.09
C CYS A 216 -12.95 -6.07 -14.37
N LEU A 217 -12.55 -6.46 -13.16
CA LEU A 217 -13.33 -7.40 -12.35
C LEU A 217 -14.59 -6.78 -11.73
N ALA A 218 -14.64 -5.44 -11.64
CA ALA A 218 -15.80 -4.70 -11.13
C ALA A 218 -16.87 -4.43 -12.18
N LEU A 219 -16.56 -4.58 -13.50
CA LEU A 219 -17.48 -4.23 -14.58
C LEU A 219 -18.77 -5.03 -14.50
N LYS A 220 -19.88 -4.31 -14.66
CA LYS A 220 -21.23 -4.83 -14.86
C LYS A 220 -21.64 -4.62 -16.30
N TRP A 221 -22.64 -5.37 -16.78
CA TRP A 221 -23.18 -5.18 -18.12
C TRP A 221 -23.82 -3.80 -18.32
N SER A 222 -24.25 -3.14 -17.24
CA SER A 222 -24.73 -1.75 -17.24
C SER A 222 -23.63 -0.72 -17.54
N ASP A 223 -22.36 -1.06 -17.36
CA ASP A 223 -21.23 -0.17 -17.67
C ASP A 223 -20.84 -0.19 -19.16
N ILE A 224 -21.48 -1.06 -19.97
CA ILE A 224 -21.16 -1.24 -21.39
C ILE A 224 -22.24 -0.61 -22.26
N ASP A 225 -21.88 0.42 -23.01
CA ASP A 225 -22.74 0.98 -24.04
C ASP A 225 -22.38 0.39 -25.42
N PHE A 226 -23.20 -0.58 -25.85
CA PHE A 226 -23.04 -1.24 -27.14
C PHE A 226 -23.42 -0.38 -28.32
N LYS A 227 -24.17 0.71 -28.11
CA LYS A 227 -24.60 1.65 -29.17
C LYS A 227 -23.45 2.59 -29.54
N ASN A 228 -22.78 3.13 -28.53
CA ASN A 228 -21.71 4.09 -28.69
C ASN A 228 -20.32 3.43 -28.66
N ASN A 229 -20.21 2.11 -28.41
CA ASN A 229 -18.98 1.34 -28.21
C ASN A 229 -18.12 1.91 -27.09
N THR A 230 -18.72 2.22 -25.95
CA THR A 230 -17.99 2.76 -24.80
C THR A 230 -18.12 1.88 -23.55
N ILE A 231 -17.17 2.04 -22.64
CA ILE A 231 -17.13 1.39 -21.34
C ILE A 231 -16.87 2.43 -20.26
N ASP A 232 -17.74 2.46 -19.26
CA ASP A 232 -17.60 3.35 -18.11
C ASP A 232 -16.78 2.69 -16.99
N ILE A 233 -15.68 3.33 -16.61
CA ILE A 233 -14.85 2.92 -15.49
C ILE A 233 -15.14 3.82 -14.29
N ASN A 234 -15.92 3.30 -13.35
CA ASN A 234 -16.44 4.05 -12.20
C ASN A 234 -16.26 3.31 -10.87
N LYS A 235 -15.70 2.10 -10.88
CA LYS A 235 -15.52 1.23 -9.71
C LYS A 235 -14.27 0.36 -9.82
N ASP A 236 -13.80 -0.16 -8.69
CA ASP A 236 -12.66 -1.07 -8.57
C ASP A 236 -12.98 -2.13 -7.52
N VAL A 237 -12.69 -3.39 -7.78
CA VAL A 237 -12.76 -4.45 -6.76
C VAL A 237 -11.45 -4.51 -6.01
N THR A 238 -11.53 -4.47 -4.70
CA THR A 238 -10.37 -4.52 -3.82
C THR A 238 -10.58 -5.49 -2.65
N VAL A 239 -9.52 -5.73 -1.90
CA VAL A 239 -9.52 -6.66 -0.76
C VAL A 239 -9.56 -5.86 0.53
N GLY A 240 -10.56 -6.09 1.35
CA GLY A 240 -10.73 -5.51 2.68
C GLY A 240 -10.19 -6.39 3.82
N LEU A 241 -10.78 -6.18 4.99
CA LEU A 241 -10.52 -7.01 6.17
C LEU A 241 -10.94 -8.46 5.88
N ASN A 242 -10.29 -9.42 6.54
CA ASN A 242 -10.59 -10.85 6.42
C ASN A 242 -10.58 -11.41 4.98
N ASN A 243 -9.83 -10.73 4.07
CA ASN A 243 -9.78 -11.05 2.64
C ASN A 243 -11.13 -10.95 1.91
N GLU A 244 -12.09 -10.22 2.46
CA GLU A 244 -13.37 -9.94 1.82
C GLU A 244 -13.15 -9.06 0.58
N LEU A 245 -13.84 -9.41 -0.52
CA LEU A 245 -13.85 -8.62 -1.75
C LEU A 245 -15.01 -7.64 -1.70
N TYR A 246 -14.74 -6.39 -1.96
CA TYR A 246 -15.77 -5.35 -2.03
C TYR A 246 -15.49 -4.37 -3.17
N GLU A 247 -16.56 -3.72 -3.61
CA GLU A 247 -16.51 -2.62 -4.58
C GLU A 247 -16.07 -1.34 -3.85
N ASP A 248 -15.05 -0.69 -4.36
CA ASP A 248 -14.58 0.62 -3.89
C ASP A 248 -14.63 1.62 -5.04
N THR A 249 -14.71 2.89 -4.70
CA THR A 249 -14.52 3.96 -5.69
C THR A 249 -13.08 3.96 -6.18
N PRO A 250 -12.84 4.36 -7.43
CA PRO A 250 -11.48 4.55 -7.93
C PRO A 250 -10.64 5.43 -6.99
N LYS A 251 -9.31 5.22 -7.01
CA LYS A 251 -8.40 5.88 -6.05
C LYS A 251 -8.27 7.39 -6.23
N THR A 252 -8.56 7.89 -7.41
CA THR A 252 -8.44 9.31 -7.76
C THR A 252 -9.59 9.70 -8.68
N GLU A 253 -9.97 10.98 -8.72
CA GLU A 253 -10.99 11.51 -9.64
C GLU A 253 -10.65 11.21 -11.10
N ASN A 254 -9.40 11.30 -11.50
CA ASN A 254 -8.94 10.97 -12.86
C ASN A 254 -9.10 9.49 -13.24
N SER A 255 -9.46 8.64 -12.29
CA SER A 255 -9.72 7.21 -12.57
C SER A 255 -11.16 6.97 -13.04
N PHE A 256 -12.08 7.90 -12.80
CA PHE A 256 -13.41 7.90 -13.44
C PHE A 256 -13.25 8.32 -14.89
N ARG A 257 -13.63 7.46 -15.82
CA ARG A 257 -13.47 7.72 -17.25
C ARG A 257 -14.37 6.82 -18.10
N THR A 258 -14.78 7.33 -19.22
CA THR A 258 -15.41 6.55 -20.30
C THR A 258 -14.35 6.23 -21.35
N LEU A 259 -14.27 4.98 -21.77
CA LEU A 259 -13.30 4.49 -22.75
C LEU A 259 -14.00 4.12 -24.05
N ASP A 260 -13.58 4.74 -25.15
CA ASP A 260 -13.95 4.28 -26.50
C ASP A 260 -13.26 2.96 -26.79
N MET A 261 -14.03 1.99 -27.29
CA MET A 261 -13.57 0.65 -27.62
C MET A 261 -13.72 0.34 -29.10
N ASP A 262 -12.84 -0.50 -29.61
CA ASP A 262 -12.95 -1.01 -30.98
C ASP A 262 -14.17 -1.93 -31.14
N ALA A 263 -14.80 -1.89 -32.34
CA ALA A 263 -16.00 -2.67 -32.65
C ALA A 263 -15.81 -4.17 -32.42
N THR A 264 -14.64 -4.70 -32.76
CA THR A 264 -14.33 -6.13 -32.60
C THR A 264 -14.32 -6.57 -31.13
N THR A 265 -13.79 -5.73 -30.23
CA THR A 265 -13.84 -6.01 -28.79
C THR A 265 -15.28 -5.97 -28.27
N MET A 266 -16.10 -5.02 -28.76
CA MET A 266 -17.51 -4.94 -28.38
C MET A 266 -18.32 -6.15 -28.89
N GLU A 267 -18.01 -6.69 -30.07
CA GLU A 267 -18.63 -7.93 -30.55
C GLU A 267 -18.25 -9.15 -29.69
N TYR A 268 -17.00 -9.28 -29.28
CA TYR A 268 -16.60 -10.32 -28.33
C TYR A 268 -17.29 -10.19 -26.97
N LEU A 269 -17.56 -8.98 -26.51
CA LEU A 269 -18.34 -8.75 -25.30
C LEU A 269 -19.81 -9.19 -25.47
N LYS A 270 -20.45 -8.90 -26.64
CA LYS A 270 -21.80 -9.40 -26.95
C LYS A 270 -21.83 -10.94 -26.97
N GLU A 271 -20.86 -11.56 -27.64
CA GLU A 271 -20.74 -13.03 -27.68
C GLU A 271 -20.55 -13.62 -26.28
N TRP A 272 -19.67 -13.01 -25.47
CA TRP A 272 -19.46 -13.43 -24.09
C TRP A 272 -20.72 -13.31 -23.24
N ARG A 273 -21.46 -12.23 -23.36
CA ARG A 273 -22.74 -12.05 -22.66
C ARG A 273 -23.72 -13.18 -22.94
N LEU A 274 -23.89 -13.53 -24.21
CA LEU A 274 -24.76 -14.63 -24.61
C LEU A 274 -24.27 -15.99 -24.08
N LYS A 275 -22.96 -16.26 -24.12
CA LYS A 275 -22.38 -17.46 -23.56
C LYS A 275 -22.59 -17.54 -22.05
N GLN A 276 -22.31 -16.45 -21.33
CA GLN A 276 -22.50 -16.38 -19.89
C GLN A 276 -23.95 -16.62 -19.50
N GLN A 277 -24.90 -15.98 -20.19
CA GLN A 277 -26.34 -16.18 -19.96
C GLN A 277 -26.75 -17.64 -20.17
N ARG A 278 -26.26 -18.28 -21.24
CA ARG A 278 -26.55 -19.70 -21.53
C ARG A 278 -25.95 -20.63 -20.47
N GLU A 279 -24.72 -20.37 -20.03
CA GLU A 279 -24.07 -21.15 -18.95
C GLU A 279 -24.85 -21.05 -17.65
N MET A 280 -25.28 -19.84 -17.26
CA MET A 280 -26.07 -19.61 -16.05
C MET A 280 -27.47 -20.21 -16.14
N PHE A 281 -28.10 -20.11 -17.29
CA PHE A 281 -29.42 -20.72 -17.52
C PHE A 281 -29.40 -22.24 -17.36
N LYS A 282 -28.33 -22.93 -17.84
CA LYS A 282 -28.15 -24.38 -17.64
C LYS A 282 -28.06 -24.76 -16.15
N LEU A 283 -27.65 -23.83 -15.28
CA LEU A 283 -27.60 -24.01 -13.84
C LEU A 283 -28.89 -23.57 -13.12
N GLY A 284 -29.93 -23.20 -13.90
CA GLY A 284 -31.20 -22.69 -13.34
C GLY A 284 -31.13 -21.25 -12.81
N ILE A 285 -30.08 -20.50 -13.17
CA ILE A 285 -29.84 -19.14 -12.67
C ILE A 285 -30.30 -18.12 -13.72
N ASN A 286 -31.18 -17.21 -13.36
CA ASN A 286 -31.55 -16.07 -14.19
C ASN A 286 -30.41 -15.03 -14.18
N PHE A 287 -29.78 -14.82 -15.31
CA PHE A 287 -28.63 -13.93 -15.48
C PHE A 287 -28.86 -12.87 -16.57
N LEU A 288 -30.08 -12.33 -16.66
CA LEU A 288 -30.47 -11.36 -17.69
C LEU A 288 -30.28 -9.91 -17.28
N SER A 289 -30.12 -9.62 -15.98
CA SER A 289 -29.95 -8.26 -15.48
C SER A 289 -28.67 -7.60 -16.00
N ASN A 290 -28.75 -6.31 -16.32
CA ASN A 290 -27.60 -5.47 -16.65
C ASN A 290 -26.68 -5.20 -15.44
N ASP A 291 -27.18 -5.41 -14.22
CA ASP A 291 -26.37 -5.28 -12.98
C ASP A 291 -25.48 -6.50 -12.72
N ASN A 292 -25.59 -7.54 -13.54
CA ASN A 292 -24.71 -8.69 -13.43
C ASN A 292 -23.29 -8.34 -13.86
N LEU A 293 -22.31 -8.93 -13.13
CA LEU A 293 -20.88 -8.74 -13.42
C LEU A 293 -20.48 -9.43 -14.74
N LEU A 294 -19.60 -8.78 -15.51
CA LEU A 294 -19.01 -9.38 -16.72
C LEU A 294 -18.22 -10.65 -16.38
N PHE A 295 -17.52 -10.64 -15.27
CA PHE A 295 -16.68 -11.74 -14.81
C PHE A 295 -17.04 -12.10 -13.37
N SER A 296 -18.00 -13.00 -13.22
CA SER A 296 -18.55 -13.36 -11.90
C SER A 296 -18.26 -14.81 -11.52
N THR A 297 -18.49 -15.11 -10.24
CA THR A 297 -18.81 -16.46 -9.76
C THR A 297 -20.21 -16.86 -10.21
N ILE A 298 -20.60 -18.12 -9.97
CA ILE A 298 -21.96 -18.61 -10.29
C ILE A 298 -23.07 -17.84 -9.56
N ASN A 299 -22.76 -17.29 -8.37
CA ASN A 299 -23.71 -16.51 -7.55
C ASN A 299 -23.60 -15.00 -7.83
N ASN A 300 -23.13 -14.59 -9.00
CA ASN A 300 -22.87 -13.19 -9.35
C ASN A 300 -21.95 -12.43 -8.36
N GLY A 301 -21.11 -13.13 -7.62
CA GLY A 301 -20.11 -12.53 -6.73
C GLY A 301 -18.81 -12.19 -7.46
N TYR A 302 -17.99 -11.33 -6.85
CA TYR A 302 -16.68 -10.97 -7.39
C TYR A 302 -15.75 -12.18 -7.45
N LEU A 303 -14.98 -12.27 -8.55
CA LEU A 303 -13.91 -13.26 -8.66
C LEU A 303 -12.73 -12.85 -7.78
N SER A 304 -12.08 -13.84 -7.16
CA SER A 304 -10.85 -13.61 -6.40
C SER A 304 -9.82 -12.86 -7.25
N MET A 305 -9.14 -11.89 -6.63
CA MET A 305 -8.08 -11.09 -7.26
C MET A 305 -6.90 -11.92 -7.78
N SER A 306 -6.81 -13.20 -7.39
CA SER A 306 -5.81 -14.15 -7.87
C SER A 306 -6.22 -14.89 -9.16
N LYS A 307 -7.52 -14.94 -9.51
CA LYS A 307 -8.03 -15.68 -10.65
C LYS A 307 -7.39 -15.29 -11.99
N PRO A 308 -7.27 -14.00 -12.35
CA PRO A 308 -6.61 -13.62 -13.59
C PRO A 308 -5.15 -14.11 -13.69
N ARG A 309 -4.43 -14.12 -12.55
CA ARG A 309 -3.07 -14.67 -12.52
C ARG A 309 -3.08 -16.17 -12.78
N GLN A 310 -4.03 -16.91 -12.21
CA GLN A 310 -4.15 -18.37 -12.43
C GLN A 310 -4.45 -18.66 -13.90
N TRP A 311 -5.36 -17.89 -14.54
CA TRP A 311 -5.67 -18.02 -15.97
C TRP A 311 -4.45 -17.74 -16.85
N ASN A 312 -3.73 -16.65 -16.58
CA ASN A 312 -2.49 -16.31 -17.30
C ASN A 312 -1.44 -17.42 -17.19
N VAL A 313 -1.22 -17.95 -15.97
CA VAL A 313 -0.28 -19.07 -15.75
C VAL A 313 -0.70 -20.31 -16.54
N ALA A 314 -2.00 -20.65 -16.54
CA ALA A 314 -2.51 -21.82 -17.23
C ALA A 314 -2.33 -21.72 -18.77
N ILE A 315 -2.66 -20.56 -19.35
CA ILE A 315 -2.48 -20.29 -20.79
C ILE A 315 -0.99 -20.36 -21.15
N CYS A 316 -0.14 -19.58 -20.46
CA CYS A 316 1.29 -19.53 -20.78
C CYS A 316 1.96 -20.89 -20.62
N LYS A 317 1.55 -21.71 -19.62
CA LYS A 317 2.08 -23.07 -19.44
C LYS A 317 1.66 -24.01 -20.55
N LYS A 318 0.40 -23.93 -21.03
CA LYS A 318 -0.12 -24.82 -22.07
C LYS A 318 0.54 -24.58 -23.43
N TYR A 319 0.79 -23.32 -23.77
CA TYR A 319 1.28 -22.93 -25.11
C TYR A 319 2.74 -22.45 -25.10
N ASP A 320 3.46 -22.70 -23.99
CA ASP A 320 4.88 -22.31 -23.82
C ASP A 320 5.16 -20.82 -24.12
N LEU A 321 4.30 -19.94 -23.59
CA LEU A 321 4.41 -18.51 -23.83
C LEU A 321 5.19 -17.80 -22.71
N ARG A 322 5.92 -16.76 -23.09
CA ARG A 322 6.51 -15.82 -22.12
C ARG A 322 5.41 -15.21 -21.26
N ARG A 323 5.56 -15.24 -19.95
CA ARG A 323 4.56 -14.73 -19.01
C ARG A 323 4.90 -13.35 -18.52
N ILE A 324 3.98 -12.40 -18.69
CA ILE A 324 3.98 -11.09 -18.03
C ILE A 324 3.03 -11.09 -16.81
N LYS A 325 3.17 -10.10 -15.90
CA LYS A 325 2.19 -9.91 -14.82
C LYS A 325 0.87 -9.38 -15.38
N ILE A 326 -0.21 -9.48 -14.61
CA ILE A 326 -1.53 -8.96 -15.05
C ILE A 326 -1.47 -7.46 -15.31
N HIS A 327 -0.71 -6.69 -14.51
CA HIS A 327 -0.51 -5.28 -14.76
C HIS A 327 0.32 -4.99 -16.02
N GLY A 328 1.09 -5.97 -16.49
CA GLY A 328 1.85 -5.91 -17.73
C GLY A 328 0.97 -5.73 -18.97
N PHE A 329 -0.30 -6.20 -18.97
CA PHE A 329 -1.24 -5.94 -20.07
C PHE A 329 -1.56 -4.44 -20.21
N ARG A 330 -1.63 -3.71 -19.10
CA ARG A 330 -1.77 -2.25 -19.12
C ARG A 330 -0.48 -1.56 -19.61
N HIS A 331 0.68 -2.10 -19.29
CA HIS A 331 1.95 -1.63 -19.84
C HIS A 331 2.03 -1.90 -21.34
N THR A 332 1.58 -3.08 -21.79
CA THR A 332 1.44 -3.43 -23.22
C THR A 332 0.55 -2.44 -23.95
N HIS A 333 -0.62 -2.12 -23.38
CA HIS A 333 -1.53 -1.13 -23.96
C HIS A 333 -0.85 0.23 -24.14
N ALA A 334 -0.17 0.73 -23.11
CA ALA A 334 0.54 2.01 -23.17
C ALA A 334 1.68 2.00 -24.19
N SER A 335 2.47 0.91 -24.21
CA SER A 335 3.56 0.72 -25.16
C SER A 335 3.08 0.76 -26.60
N LEU A 336 2.05 -0.02 -26.91
CA LEU A 336 1.49 -0.08 -28.27
C LEU A 336 0.83 1.25 -28.70
N LEU A 337 0.23 2.01 -27.78
CA LEU A 337 -0.27 3.35 -28.08
C LEU A 337 0.88 4.32 -28.45
N PHE A 338 1.99 4.26 -27.72
CA PHE A 338 3.17 5.07 -28.08
C PHE A 338 3.77 4.65 -29.40
N GLU A 339 3.85 3.35 -29.70
CA GLU A 339 4.28 2.84 -31.00
C GLU A 339 3.34 3.31 -32.12
N ALA A 340 2.04 3.43 -31.85
CA ALA A 340 1.04 3.96 -32.78
C ALA A 340 1.08 5.50 -32.91
N GLY A 341 1.97 6.20 -32.17
CA GLY A 341 2.15 7.64 -32.25
C GLY A 341 1.29 8.47 -31.28
N ALA A 342 0.57 7.84 -30.35
CA ALA A 342 -0.20 8.57 -29.36
C ALA A 342 0.69 9.42 -28.45
N SER A 343 0.25 10.62 -28.13
CA SER A 343 0.91 11.53 -27.23
C SER A 343 0.88 11.03 -25.77
N MET A 344 1.81 11.51 -24.96
CA MET A 344 1.88 11.24 -23.53
C MET A 344 0.57 11.61 -22.81
N ASN A 345 -0.08 12.71 -23.21
CA ASN A 345 -1.32 13.17 -22.59
C ASN A 345 -2.52 12.27 -22.96
N GLU A 346 -2.60 11.79 -24.19
CA GLU A 346 -3.65 10.86 -24.64
C GLU A 346 -3.53 9.53 -23.87
N VAL A 347 -2.32 8.98 -23.77
CA VAL A 347 -2.07 7.74 -23.04
C VAL A 347 -2.36 7.93 -21.54
N LYS A 348 -1.93 9.05 -20.94
CA LYS A 348 -2.24 9.39 -19.55
C LYS A 348 -3.74 9.47 -19.29
N ALA A 349 -4.49 10.17 -20.13
CA ALA A 349 -5.93 10.34 -20.03
C ALA A 349 -6.66 8.97 -20.14
N ARG A 350 -6.32 8.18 -21.16
CA ARG A 350 -6.90 6.86 -21.39
C ARG A 350 -6.64 5.90 -20.24
N LEU A 351 -5.46 5.93 -19.65
CA LEU A 351 -5.10 5.11 -18.51
C LEU A 351 -5.72 5.62 -17.19
N GLY A 352 -6.03 6.89 -17.05
CA GLY A 352 -6.43 7.52 -15.78
C GLY A 352 -5.29 7.56 -14.77
N HIS A 353 -4.08 7.97 -15.22
CA HIS A 353 -2.94 8.19 -14.33
C HIS A 353 -2.98 9.60 -13.74
N ALA A 354 -2.99 9.71 -12.41
CA ALA A 354 -2.87 11.00 -11.74
C ALA A 354 -1.49 11.61 -11.97
N ASP A 355 -0.42 10.79 -11.92
CA ASP A 355 0.98 11.21 -12.12
C ASP A 355 1.51 10.76 -13.48
N ILE A 356 2.06 11.72 -14.23
CA ILE A 356 2.68 11.52 -15.54
C ILE A 356 3.93 10.62 -15.48
N ASN A 357 4.65 10.63 -14.35
CA ASN A 357 5.85 9.83 -14.16
C ASN A 357 5.61 8.33 -14.32
N THR A 358 4.41 7.86 -13.96
CA THR A 358 4.02 6.45 -14.16
C THR A 358 3.95 6.09 -15.64
N THR A 359 3.50 7.01 -16.49
CA THR A 359 3.42 6.85 -17.96
C THR A 359 4.79 7.05 -18.60
N MET A 360 5.58 7.97 -18.07
CA MET A 360 6.91 8.31 -18.58
C MET A 360 7.91 7.15 -18.46
N ASN A 361 7.83 6.35 -17.39
CA ASN A 361 8.66 5.15 -17.25
C ASN A 361 8.41 4.12 -18.36
N ILE A 362 7.19 4.02 -18.89
CA ILE A 362 6.86 3.15 -20.01
C ILE A 362 7.37 3.77 -21.31
N TYR A 363 7.17 5.07 -21.47
CA TYR A 363 7.60 5.84 -22.67
C TYR A 363 9.11 5.76 -22.90
N THR A 364 9.93 5.95 -21.85
CA THR A 364 11.40 5.89 -21.96
C THR A 364 11.93 4.56 -22.50
N HIS A 365 11.25 3.46 -22.22
CA HIS A 365 11.66 2.14 -22.73
C HIS A 365 11.25 1.89 -24.17
N VAL A 366 10.16 2.49 -24.64
CA VAL A 366 9.65 2.36 -26.03
C VAL A 366 10.43 3.26 -26.99
N THR A 367 10.89 4.43 -26.50
CA THR A 367 11.51 5.46 -27.36
C THR A 367 13.01 5.27 -27.60
N ASP A 368 13.68 4.31 -26.97
CA ASP A 368 15.10 4.06 -27.28
C ASP A 368 15.29 3.61 -28.74
N ASP A 369 14.34 2.88 -29.31
CA ASP A 369 14.33 2.58 -30.76
C ASP A 369 13.88 3.79 -31.61
N GLN A 370 13.00 4.65 -31.11
CA GLN A 370 12.53 5.86 -31.80
C GLN A 370 13.55 7.03 -31.76
N LYS A 371 14.49 7.04 -30.82
CA LYS A 371 15.55 8.07 -30.76
C LYS A 371 16.36 8.11 -32.05
N LYS A 372 16.59 6.98 -32.71
CA LYS A 372 17.27 6.91 -34.01
C LYS A 372 16.46 7.56 -35.12
N ASP A 373 15.13 7.57 -35.04
CA ASP A 373 14.24 8.17 -36.03
C ASP A 373 13.97 9.68 -35.81
N THR A 374 14.32 10.22 -34.64
CA THR A 374 14.03 11.61 -34.29
C THR A 374 14.82 12.57 -35.22
N ALA A 375 16.06 12.24 -35.55
CA ALA A 375 16.86 13.02 -36.51
C ALA A 375 16.24 12.99 -37.93
N ASN A 376 15.76 11.79 -38.35
CA ASN A 376 15.10 11.60 -39.63
C ASN A 376 13.76 12.33 -39.70
N LYS A 377 12.99 12.39 -38.58
CA LYS A 377 11.74 13.17 -38.50
C LYS A 377 11.98 14.65 -38.68
N LEU A 378 13.06 15.20 -38.11
CA LEU A 378 13.43 16.60 -38.30
C LEU A 378 13.81 16.86 -39.75
N VAL A 379 14.63 15.97 -40.37
CA VAL A 379 15.00 16.07 -41.78
C VAL A 379 13.78 16.03 -42.68
N ARG A 380 12.85 15.08 -42.48
CA ARG A 380 11.59 15.02 -43.25
C ARG A 380 10.74 16.29 -43.12
N LEU A 381 10.67 16.86 -41.89
CA LEU A 381 9.93 18.12 -41.67
C LEU A 381 10.56 19.32 -42.38
N LEU A 382 11.90 19.40 -42.38
CA LEU A 382 12.61 20.52 -42.95
C LEU A 382 12.81 20.40 -44.47
N GLU A 383 12.94 19.19 -45.00
CA GLU A 383 13.20 18.92 -46.40
C GLU A 383 11.94 18.60 -47.23
N GLY A 384 10.77 18.51 -46.60
CA GLY A 384 9.50 18.31 -47.29
C GLY A 384 9.36 16.96 -48.00
N LYS A 385 10.07 15.91 -47.50
CA LYS A 385 10.01 14.55 -48.06
C LYS A 385 9.25 13.59 -47.18
#